data_c71bcfe289ba2c04f2be50125d226c22
#
_entry.id   c71bcfe289ba2c04f2be50125d226c22
#
_cell.length_a   1.000
_cell.length_b   1.000
_cell.length_c   1.000
_cell.angle_alpha   90.00
_cell.angle_beta   90.00
_cell.angle_gamma   90.00
#
_symmetry.space_group_name_H-M   'P 1'
#
loop_
_entity.id
_entity.type
_entity.pdbx_description
1 polymer ?
#
loop_
_entity_poly.entity_id
_entity_poly.type
_entity_poly.pdbx_seq_one_letter_code
_entity_poly.pdbx_strand_id
1 'polypeptide(L)'
;MAGDGQVTAGNTIAKGNATKVRKIYDGKVLTGFAGSVADAFTLLDKFEDKLKECNGDLTRAAVGLAKMWRTERSLQKLEAQLLVADKNKILLISGDGNVIEPENDVMAIGSGGNYAFSAALAYMEASDYSAKEIAQKSLGIAGKICIYTNDHITVEEL
;
A
#
# COMPACT_ATOMS: atom_id res chain seq x y z
N MET A 1 -4.39 7.46 -2.87
CA MET A 1 -3.31 6.69 -2.19
C MET A 1 -2.00 7.44 -2.32
N ALA A 2 -1.13 7.39 -1.29
CA ALA A 2 0.17 8.06 -1.34
C ALA A 2 1.30 7.14 -0.88
N GLY A 3 2.50 7.33 -1.41
CA GLY A 3 3.71 6.58 -1.05
C GLY A 3 4.93 7.49 -1.02
N ASP A 4 5.83 7.29 -0.04
CA ASP A 4 7.15 7.94 -0.03
C ASP A 4 8.10 7.27 -1.01
N GLY A 5 9.25 7.88 -1.25
CA GLY A 5 10.23 7.40 -2.23
C GLY A 5 11.43 6.64 -1.65
N GLN A 6 11.52 6.44 -0.32
CA GLN A 6 12.73 5.89 0.28
C GLN A 6 12.81 4.37 0.17
N VAL A 7 13.94 3.88 -0.33
CA VAL A 7 14.38 2.49 -0.23
C VAL A 7 15.66 2.47 0.59
N THR A 8 15.65 1.71 1.68
CA THR A 8 16.78 1.62 2.62
C THR A 8 17.39 0.23 2.58
N ALA A 9 18.70 0.15 2.53
CA ALA A 9 19.47 -1.08 2.61
C ALA A 9 20.37 -1.02 3.86
N GLY A 10 20.01 -1.74 4.92
CA GLY A 10 20.63 -1.62 6.23
C GLY A 10 20.53 -0.18 6.76
N ASN A 11 21.66 0.48 6.94
CA ASN A 11 21.75 1.86 7.45
C ASN A 11 21.95 2.90 6.34
N THR A 12 21.75 2.53 5.06
CA THR A 12 22.01 3.41 3.91
C THR A 12 20.75 3.60 3.08
N ILE A 13 20.49 4.83 2.66
CA ILE A 13 19.44 5.14 1.69
C ILE A 13 19.94 4.69 0.31
N ALA A 14 19.40 3.60 -0.21
CA ALA A 14 19.73 3.06 -1.52
C ALA A 14 19.05 3.84 -2.65
N LYS A 15 17.86 4.38 -2.42
CA LYS A 15 17.09 5.20 -3.36
C LYS A 15 16.14 6.12 -2.61
N GLY A 16 16.00 7.38 -3.07
CA GLY A 16 15.15 8.38 -2.44
C GLY A 16 13.88 8.73 -3.23
N ASN A 17 13.71 8.21 -4.45
CA ASN A 17 12.61 8.55 -5.37
C ASN A 17 11.95 7.32 -6.00
N ALA A 18 11.81 6.24 -5.24
CA ALA A 18 11.09 5.06 -5.70
C ALA A 18 9.59 5.32 -5.80
N THR A 19 8.94 4.73 -6.80
CA THR A 19 7.48 4.77 -6.94
C THR A 19 6.87 3.55 -6.25
N LYS A 20 6.21 3.78 -5.11
CA LYS A 20 5.59 2.74 -4.28
C LYS A 20 4.08 2.63 -4.47
N VAL A 21 3.46 3.56 -5.18
CA VAL A 21 2.03 3.57 -5.49
C VAL A 21 1.80 3.59 -6.99
N ARG A 22 0.81 2.86 -7.47
CA ARG A 22 0.51 2.72 -8.90
C ARG A 22 -0.98 2.52 -9.15
N LYS A 23 -1.39 2.86 -10.37
CA LYS A 23 -2.68 2.43 -10.94
C LYS A 23 -2.48 1.17 -11.75
N ILE A 24 -3.38 0.21 -11.56
CA ILE A 24 -3.45 -1.04 -12.35
C ILE A 24 -4.87 -1.25 -12.86
N TYR A 25 -5.11 -2.33 -13.60
CA TYR A 25 -6.41 -2.71 -14.11
C TYR A 25 -7.11 -1.55 -14.83
N ASP A 26 -6.50 -1.06 -15.93
CA ASP A 26 -6.97 0.09 -16.72
C ASP A 26 -7.22 1.37 -15.89
N GLY A 27 -6.41 1.58 -14.86
CA GLY A 27 -6.50 2.75 -13.99
C GLY A 27 -7.64 2.72 -12.96
N LYS A 28 -8.33 1.59 -12.80
CA LYS A 28 -9.49 1.43 -11.90
C LYS A 28 -9.14 1.01 -10.49
N VAL A 29 -7.90 0.57 -10.27
CA VAL A 29 -7.43 0.10 -8.96
C VAL A 29 -6.11 0.78 -8.63
N LEU A 30 -6.02 1.33 -7.41
CA LEU A 30 -4.79 1.82 -6.81
C LEU A 30 -4.09 0.67 -6.07
N THR A 31 -2.78 0.62 -6.19
CA THR A 31 -1.95 -0.28 -5.39
C THR A 31 -0.79 0.45 -4.75
N GLY A 32 -0.45 0.07 -3.54
CA GLY A 32 0.76 0.49 -2.84
C GLY A 32 1.38 -0.69 -2.12
N PHE A 33 2.68 -0.63 -1.88
CA PHE A 33 3.40 -1.72 -1.22
C PHE A 33 4.42 -1.22 -0.20
N ALA A 34 4.74 -2.07 0.76
CA ALA A 34 5.83 -1.93 1.71
C ALA A 34 6.55 -3.26 1.89
N GLY A 35 7.85 -3.23 2.22
CA GLY A 35 8.73 -4.39 2.35
C GLY A 35 9.71 -4.52 1.20
N SER A 36 10.09 -5.75 0.82
CA SER A 36 11.02 -6.02 -0.28
C SER A 36 10.43 -5.56 -1.62
N VAL A 37 11.17 -4.74 -2.35
CA VAL A 37 10.75 -4.19 -3.64
C VAL A 37 10.54 -5.28 -4.69
N ALA A 38 11.47 -6.25 -4.75
CA ALA A 38 11.38 -7.36 -5.72
C ALA A 38 10.16 -8.25 -5.44
N ASP A 39 9.89 -8.51 -4.16
CA ASP A 39 8.76 -9.31 -3.71
C ASP A 39 7.44 -8.60 -4.03
N ALA A 40 7.40 -7.27 -3.80
CA ALA A 40 6.24 -6.45 -4.08
C ALA A 40 5.85 -6.47 -5.57
N PHE A 41 6.81 -6.40 -6.49
CA PHE A 41 6.51 -6.50 -7.93
C PHE A 41 5.93 -7.85 -8.30
N THR A 42 6.49 -8.94 -7.79
CA THR A 42 5.95 -10.28 -8.01
C THR A 42 4.49 -10.38 -7.53
N LEU A 43 4.19 -9.82 -6.37
CA LEU A 43 2.84 -9.83 -5.81
C LEU A 43 1.87 -8.93 -6.57
N LEU A 44 2.34 -7.78 -7.08
CA LEU A 44 1.53 -6.89 -7.91
C LEU A 44 1.11 -7.55 -9.22
N ASP A 45 2.04 -8.21 -9.91
CA ASP A 45 1.74 -8.95 -11.14
C ASP A 45 0.70 -10.05 -10.88
N LYS A 46 0.89 -10.82 -9.81
CA LYS A 46 -0.07 -11.85 -9.39
C LYS A 46 -1.44 -11.26 -9.01
N PHE A 47 -1.46 -10.09 -8.38
CA PHE A 47 -2.70 -9.43 -8.01
C PHE A 47 -3.46 -8.93 -9.24
N GLU A 48 -2.77 -8.35 -10.22
CA GLU A 48 -3.39 -7.91 -11.47
C GLU A 48 -3.99 -9.10 -12.26
N ASP A 49 -3.31 -10.24 -12.29
CA ASP A 49 -3.85 -11.46 -12.86
C ASP A 49 -5.14 -11.90 -12.14
N LYS A 50 -5.14 -11.87 -10.79
CA LYS A 50 -6.36 -12.18 -10.02
C LYS A 50 -7.50 -11.19 -10.26
N LEU A 51 -7.22 -9.91 -10.46
CA LEU A 51 -8.23 -8.91 -10.84
C LEU A 51 -8.86 -9.26 -12.19
N LYS A 52 -8.06 -9.66 -13.19
CA LYS A 52 -8.56 -10.10 -14.50
C LYS A 52 -9.43 -11.34 -14.37
N GLU A 53 -8.97 -12.37 -13.64
CA GLU A 53 -9.73 -13.60 -13.38
C GLU A 53 -11.07 -13.34 -12.67
N CYS A 54 -11.12 -12.33 -11.78
CA CYS A 54 -12.29 -11.99 -11.00
C CYS A 54 -13.15 -10.86 -11.63
N ASN A 55 -12.88 -10.47 -12.89
CA ASN A 55 -13.58 -9.38 -13.59
C ASN A 55 -13.58 -8.05 -12.78
N GLY A 56 -12.48 -7.74 -12.09
CA GLY A 56 -12.29 -6.52 -11.33
C GLY A 56 -12.89 -6.52 -9.92
N ASP A 57 -13.43 -7.63 -9.44
CA ASP A 57 -13.87 -7.74 -8.04
C ASP A 57 -12.67 -7.72 -7.10
N LEU A 58 -12.48 -6.58 -6.43
CA LEU A 58 -11.31 -6.31 -5.58
C LEU A 58 -11.20 -7.32 -4.43
N THR A 59 -12.31 -7.63 -3.77
CA THR A 59 -12.33 -8.53 -2.61
C THR A 59 -11.99 -9.96 -3.03
N ARG A 60 -12.60 -10.45 -4.12
CA ARG A 60 -12.33 -11.80 -4.62
C ARG A 60 -10.88 -11.92 -5.10
N ALA A 61 -10.35 -10.90 -5.77
CA ALA A 61 -8.96 -10.88 -6.20
C ALA A 61 -7.99 -10.87 -5.01
N ALA A 62 -8.27 -10.06 -3.98
CA ALA A 62 -7.47 -9.99 -2.76
C ALA A 62 -7.44 -11.33 -2.00
N VAL A 63 -8.61 -11.95 -1.82
CA VAL A 63 -8.71 -13.27 -1.18
C VAL A 63 -8.01 -14.34 -2.03
N GLY A 64 -8.13 -14.27 -3.35
CA GLY A 64 -7.44 -15.17 -4.28
C GLY A 64 -5.92 -15.06 -4.16
N LEU A 65 -5.37 -13.85 -4.12
CA LEU A 65 -3.94 -13.62 -3.90
C LEU A 65 -3.48 -14.10 -2.52
N ALA A 66 -4.22 -13.77 -1.46
CA ALA A 66 -3.87 -14.19 -0.09
C ALA A 66 -3.80 -15.70 0.06
N LYS A 67 -4.75 -16.43 -0.54
CA LYS A 67 -4.72 -17.91 -0.58
C LYS A 67 -3.50 -18.44 -1.34
N MET A 68 -3.21 -17.88 -2.52
CA MET A 68 -2.04 -18.24 -3.33
C MET A 68 -0.75 -17.98 -2.57
N TRP A 69 -0.62 -16.80 -1.99
CA TRP A 69 0.56 -16.40 -1.21
C TRP A 69 0.84 -17.37 -0.06
N ARG A 70 -0.20 -17.79 0.65
CA ARG A 70 -0.10 -18.75 1.77
C ARG A 70 0.22 -20.17 1.33
N THR A 71 -0.19 -20.60 0.15
CA THR A 71 -0.10 -22.01 -0.29
C THR A 71 1.06 -22.29 -1.24
N GLU A 72 1.47 -21.34 -2.06
CA GLU A 72 2.56 -21.51 -3.00
C GLU A 72 3.92 -21.31 -2.33
N ARG A 73 4.77 -22.33 -2.33
CA ARG A 73 6.09 -22.30 -1.70
C ARG A 73 6.99 -21.17 -2.19
N SER A 74 6.87 -20.79 -3.46
CA SER A 74 7.61 -19.69 -4.08
C SER A 74 7.23 -18.32 -3.49
N LEU A 75 5.98 -18.17 -3.04
CA LEU A 75 5.45 -16.93 -2.51
C LEU A 75 5.57 -16.82 -0.98
N GLN A 76 5.55 -17.95 -0.27
CA GLN A 76 5.56 -17.96 1.22
C GLN A 76 6.75 -17.25 1.86
N LYS A 77 7.85 -17.09 1.12
CA LYS A 77 9.06 -16.41 1.60
C LYS A 77 9.07 -14.90 1.32
N LEU A 78 8.05 -14.40 0.60
CA LEU A 78 8.00 -13.00 0.23
C LEU A 78 7.61 -12.13 1.44
N GLU A 79 8.43 -11.15 1.71
CA GLU A 79 8.25 -10.21 2.83
C GLU A 79 7.75 -8.87 2.30
N ALA A 80 6.45 -8.75 2.11
CA ALA A 80 5.79 -7.53 1.68
C ALA A 80 4.38 -7.41 2.25
N GLN A 81 3.82 -6.22 2.13
CA GLN A 81 2.42 -5.92 2.35
C GLN A 81 1.91 -5.17 1.13
N LEU A 82 0.69 -5.46 0.70
CA LEU A 82 0.01 -4.73 -0.35
C LEU A 82 -1.18 -3.97 0.22
N LEU A 83 -1.32 -2.72 -0.19
CA LEU A 83 -2.51 -1.93 0.02
C LEU A 83 -3.16 -1.72 -1.35
N VAL A 84 -4.42 -2.13 -1.48
CA VAL A 84 -5.16 -2.04 -2.74
C VAL A 84 -6.48 -1.31 -2.52
N ALA A 85 -6.90 -0.50 -3.48
CA ALA A 85 -8.13 0.27 -3.37
C ALA A 85 -8.81 0.44 -4.72
N ASP A 86 -10.13 0.38 -4.72
CA ASP A 86 -11.00 0.86 -5.79
C ASP A 86 -11.84 2.06 -5.30
N LYS A 87 -12.88 2.44 -6.04
CA LYS A 87 -13.78 3.54 -5.65
C LYS A 87 -14.63 3.26 -4.41
N ASN A 88 -14.72 2.00 -3.98
CA ASN A 88 -15.66 1.57 -2.95
C ASN A 88 -14.98 1.14 -1.66
N LYS A 89 -13.73 0.66 -1.72
CA LYS A 89 -13.05 0.08 -0.55
C LYS A 89 -11.53 0.10 -0.65
N ILE A 90 -10.90 -0.07 0.51
CA ILE A 90 -9.47 -0.27 0.70
C ILE A 90 -9.27 -1.65 1.33
N LEU A 91 -8.28 -2.42 0.87
CA LEU A 91 -7.91 -3.70 1.46
C LEU A 91 -6.40 -3.77 1.70
N LEU A 92 -6.00 -4.25 2.87
CA LEU A 92 -4.65 -4.69 3.17
C LEU A 92 -4.54 -6.19 2.91
N ILE A 93 -3.51 -6.60 2.18
CA ILE A 93 -3.17 -8.00 1.91
C ILE A 93 -1.77 -8.26 2.44
N SER A 94 -1.62 -9.31 3.26
CA SER A 94 -0.35 -9.68 3.87
C SER A 94 0.01 -11.16 3.65
N GLY A 95 1.30 -11.49 3.79
CA GLY A 95 1.84 -12.82 3.48
C GLY A 95 1.37 -13.94 4.40
N ASP A 96 0.84 -13.62 5.55
CA ASP A 96 0.18 -14.56 6.46
C ASP A 96 -1.25 -14.93 6.03
N GLY A 97 -1.72 -14.39 4.92
CA GLY A 97 -3.02 -14.68 4.32
C GLY A 97 -4.16 -13.79 4.80
N ASN A 98 -3.84 -12.71 5.51
CA ASN A 98 -4.86 -11.76 5.94
C ASN A 98 -5.29 -10.86 4.78
N VAL A 99 -6.61 -10.61 4.71
CA VAL A 99 -7.24 -9.57 3.91
C VAL A 99 -8.08 -8.73 4.85
N ILE A 100 -7.66 -7.50 5.08
CA ILE A 100 -8.26 -6.61 6.10
C ILE A 100 -8.85 -5.39 5.40
N GLU A 101 -10.13 -5.15 5.63
CA GLU A 101 -10.82 -3.91 5.29
C GLU A 101 -10.81 -2.99 6.52
N PRO A 102 -10.30 -1.74 6.44
CA PRO A 102 -10.22 -0.85 7.59
C PRO A 102 -11.60 -0.31 8.01
N GLU A 103 -11.79 -0.12 9.31
CA GLU A 103 -13.06 0.41 9.84
C GLU A 103 -13.30 1.89 9.52
N ASN A 104 -12.23 2.67 9.33
CA ASN A 104 -12.32 4.14 9.19
C ASN A 104 -11.90 4.63 7.79
N ASP A 105 -12.04 3.83 6.75
CA ASP A 105 -11.67 4.18 5.36
C ASP A 105 -10.23 4.70 5.20
N VAL A 106 -9.36 4.37 6.14
CA VAL A 106 -7.94 4.71 6.13
C VAL A 106 -7.08 3.52 6.53
N MET A 107 -5.97 3.34 5.84
CA MET A 107 -4.99 2.29 6.14
C MET A 107 -3.60 2.79 5.75
N ALA A 108 -2.59 2.37 6.51
CA ALA A 108 -1.20 2.61 6.16
C ALA A 108 -0.35 1.35 6.44
N ILE A 109 0.72 1.18 5.66
CA ILE A 109 1.64 0.05 5.73
C ILE A 109 3.09 0.54 5.73
N GLY A 110 4.01 -0.34 6.10
CA GLY A 110 5.44 -0.05 6.13
C GLY A 110 5.92 0.57 7.43
N SER A 111 7.22 0.90 7.48
CA SER A 111 7.89 1.42 8.70
C SER A 111 7.32 2.76 9.18
N GLY A 112 6.93 3.66 8.28
CA GLY A 112 6.26 4.92 8.60
C GLY A 112 4.74 4.80 8.77
N GLY A 113 4.18 3.60 8.57
CA GLY A 113 2.73 3.38 8.49
C GLY A 113 1.95 3.85 9.70
N ASN A 114 2.39 3.49 10.91
CA ASN A 114 1.67 3.89 12.14
C ASN A 114 1.65 5.41 12.36
N TYR A 115 2.70 6.13 11.97
CA TYR A 115 2.72 7.60 12.05
C TYR A 115 1.77 8.23 11.02
N ALA A 116 1.79 7.72 9.78
CA ALA A 116 0.88 8.16 8.74
C ALA A 116 -0.58 7.84 9.09
N PHE A 117 -0.86 6.65 9.61
CA PHE A 117 -2.20 6.23 10.04
C PHE A 117 -2.75 7.13 11.14
N SER A 118 -1.97 7.37 12.19
CA SER A 118 -2.39 8.24 13.31
C SER A 118 -2.62 9.68 12.83
N ALA A 119 -1.76 10.20 11.95
CA ALA A 119 -1.94 11.53 11.37
C ALA A 119 -3.19 11.61 10.48
N ALA A 120 -3.46 10.56 9.69
CA ALA A 120 -4.63 10.51 8.83
C ALA A 120 -5.94 10.53 9.64
N LEU A 121 -6.03 9.74 10.71
CA LEU A 121 -7.19 9.75 11.62
C LEU A 121 -7.41 11.14 12.22
N ALA A 122 -6.33 11.80 12.69
CA ALA A 122 -6.43 13.15 13.23
C ALA A 122 -6.89 14.18 12.19
N TYR A 123 -6.41 14.10 10.94
CA TYR A 123 -6.85 14.99 9.87
C TYR A 123 -8.31 14.73 9.47
N MET A 124 -8.75 13.48 9.44
CA MET A 124 -10.16 13.13 9.16
C MET A 124 -11.11 13.69 10.21
N GLU A 125 -10.69 13.72 11.47
CA GLU A 125 -11.50 14.26 12.57
C GLU A 125 -11.48 15.80 12.65
N ALA A 126 -10.33 16.42 12.36
CA ALA A 126 -10.09 17.84 12.67
C ALA A 126 -10.02 18.77 11.45
N SER A 127 -10.27 18.26 10.22
CA SER A 127 -10.19 19.10 9.01
C SER A 127 -11.17 18.66 7.93
N ASP A 128 -11.42 19.56 6.97
CA ASP A 128 -12.18 19.31 5.75
C ASP A 128 -11.27 18.94 4.55
N TYR A 129 -10.10 18.37 4.80
CA TYR A 129 -9.18 17.99 3.74
C TYR A 129 -9.73 16.85 2.89
N SER A 130 -9.45 16.91 1.59
CA SER A 130 -9.71 15.80 0.67
C SER A 130 -8.89 14.56 1.04
N ALA A 131 -9.32 13.38 0.59
CA ALA A 131 -8.56 12.14 0.78
C ALA A 131 -7.11 12.23 0.26
N LYS A 132 -6.90 12.96 -0.84
CA LYS A 132 -5.57 13.25 -1.37
C LYS A 132 -4.71 14.04 -0.38
N GLU A 133 -5.23 15.14 0.12
CA GLU A 133 -4.52 16.01 1.06
C GLU A 133 -4.23 15.28 2.36
N ILE A 134 -5.18 14.51 2.89
CA ILE A 134 -4.97 13.68 4.08
C ILE A 134 -3.83 12.69 3.85
N ALA A 135 -3.87 11.92 2.76
CA ALA A 135 -2.84 10.94 2.48
C ALA A 135 -1.44 11.58 2.32
N GLN A 136 -1.34 12.69 1.59
CA GLN A 136 -0.09 13.40 1.38
C GLN A 136 0.47 14.02 2.68
N LYS A 137 -0.38 14.72 3.44
CA LYS A 137 0.02 15.37 4.70
C LYS A 137 0.42 14.34 5.77
N SER A 138 -0.29 13.23 5.84
CA SER A 138 0.00 12.13 6.79
C SER A 138 1.35 11.49 6.53
N LEU A 139 1.70 11.25 5.26
CA LEU A 139 3.06 10.80 4.90
C LEU A 139 4.12 11.86 5.18
N GLY A 140 3.81 13.13 5.00
CA GLY A 140 4.70 14.23 5.39
C GLY A 140 5.01 14.25 6.89
N ILE A 141 4.04 13.89 7.74
CA ILE A 141 4.27 13.69 9.20
C ILE A 141 5.14 12.46 9.44
N ALA A 142 4.84 11.33 8.80
CA ALA A 142 5.64 10.13 8.91
C ALA A 142 7.11 10.36 8.51
N GLY A 143 7.36 11.11 7.44
CA GLY A 143 8.71 11.47 6.98
C GLY A 143 9.51 12.34 7.96
N LYS A 144 8.85 13.08 8.87
CA LYS A 144 9.51 13.84 9.92
C LYS A 144 9.93 13.00 11.13
N ILE A 145 9.36 11.82 11.28
CA ILE A 145 9.52 10.99 12.48
C ILE A 145 10.27 9.69 12.17
N CYS A 146 9.90 9.03 11.06
CA CYS A 146 10.43 7.73 10.67
C CYS A 146 11.68 7.90 9.80
N ILE A 147 12.82 7.40 10.28
CA ILE A 147 14.10 7.46 9.55
C ILE A 147 14.09 6.66 8.22
N TYR A 148 13.12 5.77 8.02
CA TYR A 148 12.93 4.96 6.82
C TYR A 148 11.91 5.53 5.84
N THR A 149 11.43 6.76 6.09
CA THR A 149 10.40 7.44 5.28
C THR A 149 10.91 8.83 4.92
N ASN A 150 10.81 9.22 3.66
CA ASN A 150 11.20 10.56 3.22
C ASN A 150 9.99 11.40 2.77
N ASP A 151 10.25 12.64 2.35
CA ASP A 151 9.24 13.61 1.90
C ASP A 151 9.04 13.63 0.38
N HIS A 152 9.68 12.71 -0.35
CA HIS A 152 9.45 12.54 -1.79
C HIS A 152 8.18 11.71 -2.00
N ILE A 153 7.02 12.39 -1.95
CA ILE A 153 5.71 11.73 -1.90
C ILE A 153 5.08 11.69 -3.29
N THR A 154 4.75 10.49 -3.75
CA THR A 154 3.92 10.24 -4.93
C THR A 154 2.47 10.02 -4.50
N VAL A 155 1.51 10.66 -5.18
CA VAL A 155 0.08 10.52 -4.90
C VAL A 155 -0.66 10.09 -6.15
N GLU A 156 -1.53 9.08 -6.02
CA GLU A 156 -2.43 8.60 -7.05
C GLU A 156 -3.90 8.67 -6.59
N GLU A 157 -4.80 9.02 -7.49
CA GLU A 157 -6.25 9.14 -7.26
C GLU A 157 -7.02 8.37 -8.35
N LEU A 158 -8.20 7.86 -8.01
CA LEU A 158 -9.17 7.25 -8.96
C LEU A 158 -10.18 8.28 -9.43
#